data_9602d9b6f3edb1c42cb3fc7bdfd3e49a
#
_entry.id   9602d9b6f3edb1c42cb3fc7bdfd3e49a
#
_cell.length_a   1.000
_cell.length_b   1.000
_cell.length_c   1.000
_cell.angle_alpha   90.00
_cell.angle_beta   90.00
_cell.angle_gamma   90.00
#
_symmetry.space_group_name_H-M   'P 1'
#
loop_
_entity.id
_entity.type
_entity.pdbx_description
1 polymer ?
#
loop_
_entity_poly.entity_id
_entity_poly.type
_entity_poly.pdbx_seq_one_letter_code
_entity_poly.pdbx_strand_id
1 'polypeptide(L)'
;MFLINLLTMIIPILLAVAFLTLVERKILGYMQLRKGPNVVGPHGLLQPIADAVKLFTKEPLHPLTSSTTMFIIAPILALTLALTMWIPLPMPYPLVNMNLSVLFLLAMSSLAVYAILWSGWASNSKYALIGALRAVAQTISYEVTLAIILLSVLLMNGSYSLPTLITTQEYMWLILPSWPLAMMWFISTLAETNRAPFDLTEGESELVSGFNVEYAGGPFALFFLAEYANIIMMNALTTILFLGAYNSLTNPELYSTNFATKXLILTMSFLWIRASYPRFRYDQLMHLLWKNFLPMTLALC
;
A
#
# COMPACT_ATOMS: atom_id res chain seq x y z
N MET A 1 19.68 17.01 13.35
CA MET A 1 19.83 15.60 12.97
C MET A 1 18.50 14.92 12.66
N PHE A 2 17.47 14.99 13.52
CA PHE A 2 16.16 14.33 13.28
C PHE A 2 15.50 14.75 11.96
N LEU A 3 15.45 16.05 11.66
CA LEU A 3 14.84 16.56 10.41
C LEU A 3 15.56 16.02 9.16
N ILE A 4 16.90 15.92 9.22
CA ILE A 4 17.69 15.39 8.11
C ILE A 4 17.33 13.92 7.89
N ASN A 5 17.29 13.12 8.97
CA ASN A 5 16.95 11.70 8.88
C ASN A 5 15.52 11.51 8.33
N LEU A 6 14.58 12.37 8.74
CA LEU A 6 13.20 12.32 8.25
C LEU A 6 13.16 12.64 6.74
N LEU A 7 13.89 13.66 6.30
CA LEU A 7 13.93 14.03 4.88
C LEU A 7 14.62 12.96 4.04
N THR A 8 15.68 12.34 4.54
CA THR A 8 16.38 11.25 3.82
C THR A 8 15.51 9.99 3.72
N MET A 9 14.47 9.85 4.55
CA MET A 9 13.48 8.78 4.41
C MET A 9 12.38 9.18 3.41
N ILE A 10 11.78 10.36 3.57
CA ILE A 10 10.61 10.78 2.78
C ILE A 10 10.96 10.96 1.29
N ILE A 11 12.08 11.60 0.96
CA ILE A 11 12.42 11.93 -0.43
C ILE A 11 12.57 10.65 -1.28
N PRO A 12 13.35 9.62 -0.86
CA PRO A 12 13.42 8.39 -1.67
C PRO A 12 12.08 7.66 -1.79
N ILE A 13 11.23 7.68 -0.76
CA ILE A 13 9.90 7.06 -0.82
C ILE A 13 9.06 7.75 -1.90
N LEU A 14 9.01 9.08 -1.90
CA LEU A 14 8.22 9.83 -2.90
C LEU A 14 8.77 9.60 -4.32
N LEU A 15 10.08 9.49 -4.48
CA LEU A 15 10.70 9.16 -5.77
C LEU A 15 10.34 7.74 -6.20
N ALA A 16 10.38 6.77 -5.28
CA ALA A 16 10.00 5.39 -5.57
C ALA A 16 8.53 5.31 -6.00
N VAL A 17 7.64 6.04 -5.33
CA VAL A 17 6.21 6.14 -5.67
C VAL A 17 6.04 6.70 -7.09
N ALA A 18 6.75 7.78 -7.41
CA ALA A 18 6.67 8.41 -8.73
C ALA A 18 7.12 7.43 -9.83
N PHE A 19 8.26 6.74 -9.63
CA PHE A 19 8.75 5.78 -10.61
C PHE A 19 7.93 4.50 -10.67
N LEU A 20 7.22 4.14 -9.59
CA LEU A 20 6.31 2.98 -9.62
C LEU A 20 5.19 3.18 -10.64
N THR A 21 4.68 4.40 -10.80
CA THR A 21 3.64 4.70 -11.82
C THR A 21 4.16 4.45 -13.24
N LEU A 22 5.42 4.80 -13.50
CA LEU A 22 6.06 4.53 -14.80
C LEU A 22 6.24 3.02 -15.03
N VAL A 23 6.76 2.32 -14.00
CA VAL A 23 6.98 0.87 -14.05
C VAL A 23 5.67 0.14 -14.34
N GLU A 24 4.58 0.55 -13.66
CA GLU A 24 3.25 -0.03 -13.85
C GLU A 24 2.80 0.10 -15.31
N ARG A 25 2.87 1.30 -15.89
CA ARG A 25 2.46 1.53 -17.28
C ARG A 25 3.31 0.73 -18.26
N LYS A 26 4.62 0.57 -17.99
CA LYS A 26 5.52 -0.20 -18.85
C LYS A 26 5.25 -1.70 -18.78
N ILE A 27 5.11 -2.24 -17.56
CA ILE A 27 4.85 -3.68 -17.35
C ILE A 27 3.52 -4.06 -18.01
N LEU A 28 2.45 -3.29 -17.73
CA LEU A 28 1.14 -3.54 -18.32
C LEU A 28 1.21 -3.42 -19.86
N GLY A 29 1.98 -2.47 -20.36
CA GLY A 29 2.19 -2.31 -21.81
C GLY A 29 2.82 -3.55 -22.43
N TYR A 30 3.92 -4.04 -21.85
CA TYR A 30 4.62 -5.23 -22.36
C TYR A 30 3.74 -6.48 -22.26
N MET A 31 2.96 -6.62 -21.19
CA MET A 31 2.02 -7.75 -21.05
C MET A 31 0.90 -7.71 -22.11
N GLN A 32 0.55 -6.51 -22.58
CA GLN A 32 -0.44 -6.31 -23.65
C GLN A 32 0.17 -6.22 -25.03
N LEU A 33 1.45 -6.61 -25.18
CA LEU A 33 2.20 -6.60 -26.45
C LEU A 33 2.31 -5.20 -27.06
N ARG A 34 2.42 -4.17 -26.21
CA ARG A 34 2.64 -2.78 -26.63
C ARG A 34 3.71 -2.14 -25.76
N LYS A 35 4.23 -0.99 -26.20
CA LYS A 35 5.21 -0.23 -25.42
C LYS A 35 4.47 0.77 -24.52
N GLY A 36 4.93 0.89 -23.27
CA GLY A 36 4.48 1.94 -22.37
C GLY A 36 5.10 3.29 -22.72
N PRO A 37 5.05 4.29 -21.79
CA PRO A 37 5.63 5.61 -22.06
C PRO A 37 7.10 5.51 -22.46
N ASN A 38 7.45 6.11 -23.61
CA ASN A 38 8.79 5.97 -24.19
C ASN A 38 9.37 7.29 -24.73
N VAL A 39 8.53 8.30 -24.98
CA VAL A 39 8.92 9.52 -25.70
C VAL A 39 9.39 10.62 -24.75
N VAL A 40 8.77 10.76 -23.56
CA VAL A 40 9.08 11.85 -22.62
C VAL A 40 10.39 11.52 -21.90
N GLY A 41 11.50 12.09 -22.38
CA GLY A 41 12.86 11.78 -21.93
C GLY A 41 13.33 10.43 -22.45
N PRO A 42 14.59 10.04 -22.15
CA PRO A 42 15.08 8.73 -22.59
C PRO A 42 14.25 7.62 -21.93
N HIS A 43 13.67 6.77 -22.78
CA HIS A 43 12.84 5.62 -22.34
C HIS A 43 11.66 6.02 -21.41
N GLY A 44 11.19 7.28 -21.50
CA GLY A 44 10.04 7.75 -20.71
C GLY A 44 10.35 8.05 -19.25
N LEU A 45 11.62 8.20 -18.87
CA LEU A 45 12.01 8.43 -17.46
C LEU A 45 11.48 9.74 -16.88
N LEU A 46 11.21 10.74 -17.73
CA LEU A 46 10.68 12.04 -17.28
C LEU A 46 9.15 12.06 -17.19
N GLN A 47 8.48 10.96 -17.55
CA GLN A 47 7.00 10.89 -17.52
C GLN A 47 6.42 11.17 -16.13
N PRO A 48 6.94 10.59 -15.02
CA PRO A 48 6.38 10.90 -13.68
C PRO A 48 6.49 12.37 -13.33
N ILE A 49 7.58 13.03 -13.74
CA ILE A 49 7.77 14.47 -13.48
C ILE A 49 6.74 15.29 -14.29
N ALA A 50 6.54 14.93 -15.56
CA ALA A 50 5.55 15.58 -16.41
C ALA A 50 4.14 15.44 -15.83
N ASP A 51 3.78 14.24 -15.36
CA ASP A 51 2.48 13.98 -14.73
C ASP A 51 2.32 14.79 -13.43
N ALA A 52 3.38 14.89 -12.61
CA ALA A 52 3.36 15.68 -11.38
C ALA A 52 3.14 17.16 -11.68
N VAL A 53 3.91 17.73 -12.63
CA VAL A 53 3.76 19.14 -13.03
C VAL A 53 2.34 19.40 -13.54
N LYS A 54 1.82 18.51 -14.39
CA LYS A 54 0.45 18.63 -14.92
C LYS A 54 -0.58 18.69 -13.79
N LEU A 55 -0.48 17.80 -12.78
CA LEU A 55 -1.44 17.75 -11.68
C LEU A 55 -1.35 18.99 -10.77
N PHE A 56 -0.13 19.48 -10.50
CA PHE A 56 0.05 20.64 -9.61
C PHE A 56 -0.28 21.97 -10.31
N THR A 57 -0.16 22.04 -11.64
CA THR A 57 -0.58 23.25 -12.38
C THR A 57 -2.07 23.25 -12.69
N LYS A 58 -2.75 22.10 -12.57
CA LYS A 58 -4.19 22.01 -12.82
C LYS A 58 -4.97 22.71 -11.70
N GLU A 59 -5.98 23.48 -12.07
CA GLU A 59 -6.83 24.20 -11.10
C GLU A 59 -7.56 23.20 -10.19
N PRO A 60 -7.46 23.36 -8.85
CA PRO A 60 -8.22 22.53 -7.92
C PRO A 60 -9.70 22.91 -7.97
N LEU A 61 -10.57 21.91 -7.99
CA LEU A 61 -12.01 22.10 -8.04
C LEU A 61 -12.60 21.92 -6.64
N HIS A 62 -13.56 22.80 -6.31
CA HIS A 62 -14.33 22.70 -5.06
C HIS A 62 -15.82 22.70 -5.43
N PRO A 63 -16.49 21.54 -5.29
CA PRO A 63 -17.94 21.53 -5.52
C PRO A 63 -18.67 22.44 -4.54
N LEU A 64 -19.67 23.18 -5.04
CA LEU A 64 -20.42 24.13 -4.21
C LEU A 64 -21.11 23.49 -3.01
N THR A 65 -21.52 22.22 -3.15
CA THR A 65 -22.23 21.48 -2.11
C THR A 65 -21.30 20.72 -1.16
N SER A 66 -19.96 20.82 -1.36
CA SER A 66 -18.99 20.09 -0.55
C SER A 66 -18.69 20.79 0.78
N SER A 67 -18.29 20.00 1.80
CA SER A 67 -17.76 20.55 3.06
C SER A 67 -16.27 20.85 2.87
N THR A 68 -15.93 22.12 2.70
CA THR A 68 -14.58 22.58 2.31
C THR A 68 -13.48 22.10 3.25
N THR A 69 -13.71 22.17 4.57
CA THR A 69 -12.70 21.80 5.57
C THR A 69 -12.33 20.33 5.46
N MET A 70 -13.32 19.43 5.47
CA MET A 70 -13.08 17.96 5.36
C MET A 70 -12.53 17.60 3.98
N PHE A 71 -12.97 18.30 2.93
CA PHE A 71 -12.52 18.07 1.56
C PHE A 71 -11.01 18.30 1.41
N ILE A 72 -10.47 19.29 2.14
CA ILE A 72 -9.02 19.59 2.11
C ILE A 72 -8.25 18.67 3.06
N ILE A 73 -8.81 18.36 4.25
CA ILE A 73 -8.11 17.58 5.27
C ILE A 73 -7.93 16.12 4.82
N ALA A 74 -8.91 15.53 4.13
CA ALA A 74 -8.89 14.09 3.78
C ALA A 74 -7.65 13.67 2.97
N PRO A 75 -7.28 14.33 1.85
CA PRO A 75 -6.08 13.93 1.11
C PRO A 75 -4.78 14.19 1.89
N ILE A 76 -4.72 15.25 2.70
CA ILE A 76 -3.56 15.53 3.55
C ILE A 76 -3.38 14.40 4.57
N LEU A 77 -4.48 14.01 5.21
CA LEU A 77 -4.47 12.92 6.20
C LEU A 77 -4.06 11.59 5.56
N ALA A 78 -4.55 11.29 4.35
CA ALA A 78 -4.17 10.08 3.62
C ALA A 78 -2.66 10.00 3.42
N LEU A 79 -2.05 11.08 2.91
CA LEU A 79 -0.60 11.10 2.64
C LEU A 79 0.22 11.08 3.93
N THR A 80 -0.17 11.83 4.97
CA THR A 80 0.56 11.85 6.23
C THR A 80 0.56 10.47 6.89
N LEU A 81 -0.58 9.79 6.90
CA LEU A 81 -0.66 8.43 7.47
C LEU A 81 0.16 7.43 6.65
N ALA A 82 0.11 7.52 5.31
CA ALA A 82 0.92 6.66 4.44
C ALA A 82 2.41 6.83 4.72
N LEU A 83 2.89 8.06 4.94
CA LEU A 83 4.31 8.33 5.22
C LEU A 83 4.70 7.92 6.65
N THR A 84 3.81 8.08 7.64
CA THR A 84 4.12 7.70 9.04
C THR A 84 4.29 6.19 9.20
N MET A 85 3.64 5.38 8.38
CA MET A 85 3.81 3.92 8.42
C MET A 85 5.24 3.47 8.09
N TRP A 86 6.06 4.29 7.45
CA TRP A 86 7.45 3.97 7.13
C TRP A 86 8.41 4.13 8.32
N ILE A 87 8.01 4.85 9.38
CA ILE A 87 8.88 5.21 10.52
C ILE A 87 9.46 3.99 11.23
N PRO A 88 8.67 2.95 11.60
CA PRO A 88 9.20 1.79 12.32
C PRO A 88 9.85 0.73 11.43
N LEU A 89 9.82 0.87 10.11
CA LEU A 89 10.34 -0.16 9.19
C LEU A 89 11.88 -0.21 9.21
N PRO A 90 12.48 -1.38 9.51
CA PRO A 90 13.94 -1.50 9.49
C PRO A 90 14.47 -1.66 8.05
N MET A 91 15.31 -0.70 7.61
CA MET A 91 15.88 -0.62 6.26
C MET A 91 17.41 -0.37 6.24
N PRO A 92 18.29 -1.06 6.95
CA PRO A 92 18.07 -2.07 8.00
C PRO A 92 17.72 -1.49 9.38
N TYR A 93 17.96 -0.20 9.59
CA TYR A 93 17.68 0.45 10.87
C TYR A 93 16.43 1.30 10.76
N PRO A 94 15.49 1.19 11.72
CA PRO A 94 14.28 2.02 11.67
C PRO A 94 14.61 3.47 12.05
N LEU A 95 13.80 4.40 11.59
CA LEU A 95 13.96 5.82 11.97
C LEU A 95 13.73 6.00 13.47
N VAL A 96 12.72 5.31 14.00
CA VAL A 96 12.45 5.25 15.45
C VAL A 96 12.28 3.79 15.84
N ASN A 97 13.12 3.34 16.78
CA ASN A 97 13.05 1.96 17.26
C ASN A 97 11.94 1.86 18.32
N MET A 98 10.84 1.24 17.94
CA MET A 98 9.66 1.06 18.79
C MET A 98 9.52 -0.40 19.21
N ASN A 99 9.28 -0.63 20.52
CA ASN A 99 9.05 -1.97 21.04
C ASN A 99 7.75 -2.58 20.50
N LEU A 100 6.73 -1.75 20.23
CA LEU A 100 5.42 -2.18 19.72
C LEU A 100 5.21 -1.71 18.29
N SER A 101 6.22 -1.88 17.42
CA SER A 101 6.20 -1.35 16.06
C SER A 101 5.08 -1.91 15.21
N VAL A 102 4.74 -3.21 15.38
CA VAL A 102 3.65 -3.85 14.61
C VAL A 102 2.29 -3.26 15.02
N LEU A 103 2.07 -3.03 16.32
CA LEU A 103 0.82 -2.42 16.79
C LEU A 103 0.68 -0.98 16.31
N PHE A 104 1.79 -0.26 16.20
CA PHE A 104 1.81 1.09 15.63
C PHE A 104 1.36 1.06 14.16
N LEU A 105 1.86 0.09 13.36
CA LEU A 105 1.46 -0.05 11.97
C LEU A 105 -0.05 -0.31 11.84
N LEU A 106 -0.59 -1.24 12.65
CA LEU A 106 -2.03 -1.54 12.65
C LEU A 106 -2.86 -0.31 13.06
N ALA A 107 -2.37 0.48 14.02
CA ALA A 107 -3.07 1.70 14.44
C ALA A 107 -3.09 2.74 13.30
N MET A 108 -1.99 2.89 12.55
CA MET A 108 -1.93 3.84 11.43
C MET A 108 -2.78 3.39 10.25
N SER A 109 -2.82 2.07 9.96
CA SER A 109 -3.68 1.55 8.88
C SER A 109 -5.16 1.73 9.20
N SER A 110 -5.57 1.52 10.47
CA SER A 110 -6.96 1.74 10.88
C SER A 110 -7.37 3.22 10.78
N LEU A 111 -6.44 4.13 11.06
CA LEU A 111 -6.70 5.57 10.89
C LEU A 111 -6.82 5.97 9.42
N ALA A 112 -6.14 5.27 8.52
CA ALA A 112 -6.19 5.56 7.07
C ALA A 112 -7.60 5.40 6.50
N VAL A 113 -8.44 4.56 7.12
CA VAL A 113 -9.83 4.35 6.72
C VAL A 113 -10.62 5.68 6.79
N TYR A 114 -10.32 6.52 7.78
CA TYR A 114 -11.01 7.80 7.93
C TYR A 114 -10.74 8.78 6.79
N ALA A 115 -9.57 8.72 6.17
CA ALA A 115 -9.26 9.56 5.01
C ALA A 115 -10.20 9.25 3.84
N ILE A 116 -10.49 7.95 3.61
CA ILE A 116 -11.41 7.49 2.55
C ILE A 116 -12.86 7.88 2.92
N LEU A 117 -13.24 7.65 4.17
CA LEU A 117 -14.61 7.94 4.62
C LEU A 117 -14.92 9.44 4.54
N TRP A 118 -13.99 10.28 5.01
CA TRP A 118 -14.15 11.73 4.98
C TRP A 118 -14.17 12.27 3.55
N SER A 119 -13.39 11.68 2.63
CA SER A 119 -13.38 12.12 1.23
C SER A 119 -14.71 11.86 0.55
N GLY A 120 -15.31 10.68 0.79
CA GLY A 120 -16.63 10.35 0.24
C GLY A 120 -17.74 11.21 0.84
N TRP A 121 -17.69 11.45 2.16
CA TRP A 121 -18.66 12.28 2.85
C TRP A 121 -18.56 13.74 2.40
N ALA A 122 -17.34 14.29 2.35
CA ALA A 122 -17.08 15.71 2.08
C ALA A 122 -17.46 16.09 0.65
N SER A 123 -17.37 15.17 -0.30
CA SER A 123 -17.71 15.44 -1.71
C SER A 123 -19.21 15.62 -1.94
N ASN A 124 -20.07 15.12 -1.04
CA ASN A 124 -21.54 15.21 -1.07
C ASN A 124 -22.11 14.73 -2.41
N SER A 125 -21.54 13.68 -3.00
CA SER A 125 -22.05 13.07 -4.21
C SER A 125 -22.43 11.62 -3.92
N LYS A 126 -23.53 11.15 -4.54
CA LYS A 126 -24.10 9.82 -4.27
C LYS A 126 -23.11 8.70 -4.61
N TYR A 127 -22.44 8.82 -5.74
CA TYR A 127 -21.49 7.80 -6.20
C TYR A 127 -20.21 7.78 -5.35
N ALA A 128 -19.72 8.94 -4.93
CA ALA A 128 -18.54 9.02 -4.05
C ALA A 128 -18.84 8.40 -2.69
N LEU A 129 -20.04 8.64 -2.14
CA LEU A 129 -20.43 8.08 -0.85
C LEU A 129 -20.50 6.55 -0.93
N ILE A 130 -21.14 6.00 -1.98
CA ILE A 130 -21.25 4.54 -2.17
C ILE A 130 -19.84 3.93 -2.33
N GLY A 131 -18.98 4.58 -3.13
CA GLY A 131 -17.62 4.12 -3.32
C GLY A 131 -16.82 4.10 -2.01
N ALA A 132 -16.93 5.17 -1.23
CA ALA A 132 -16.24 5.26 0.06
C ALA A 132 -16.74 4.19 1.04
N LEU A 133 -18.06 3.96 1.11
CA LEU A 133 -18.63 2.94 2.02
C LEU A 133 -18.16 1.53 1.64
N ARG A 134 -18.12 1.21 0.35
CA ARG A 134 -17.59 -0.09 -0.12
C ARG A 134 -16.09 -0.24 0.23
N ALA A 135 -15.31 0.80 0.01
CA ALA A 135 -13.89 0.82 0.33
C ALA A 135 -13.65 0.60 1.82
N VAL A 136 -14.36 1.35 2.66
CA VAL A 136 -14.25 1.27 4.12
C VAL A 136 -14.65 -0.13 4.62
N ALA A 137 -15.74 -0.69 4.09
CA ALA A 137 -16.16 -2.05 4.47
C ALA A 137 -15.10 -3.09 4.09
N GLN A 138 -14.47 -2.94 2.92
CA GLN A 138 -13.38 -3.81 2.46
C GLN A 138 -12.16 -3.72 3.38
N THR A 139 -11.64 -2.51 3.62
CA THR A 139 -10.42 -2.31 4.40
C THR A 139 -10.61 -2.77 5.86
N ILE A 140 -11.71 -2.40 6.52
CA ILE A 140 -11.98 -2.82 7.90
C ILE A 140 -12.04 -4.36 7.99
N SER A 141 -12.73 -5.00 7.02
CA SER A 141 -12.87 -6.46 7.03
C SER A 141 -11.54 -7.17 6.86
N TYR A 142 -10.71 -6.70 5.91
CA TYR A 142 -9.39 -7.31 5.66
C TYR A 142 -8.39 -7.00 6.75
N GLU A 143 -8.51 -5.85 7.42
CA GLU A 143 -7.64 -5.48 8.54
C GLU A 143 -7.74 -6.50 9.69
N VAL A 144 -8.93 -7.05 9.94
CA VAL A 144 -9.11 -8.10 10.97
C VAL A 144 -8.27 -9.33 10.64
N THR A 145 -8.32 -9.81 9.38
CA THR A 145 -7.52 -10.98 8.98
C THR A 145 -6.01 -10.68 8.97
N LEU A 146 -5.63 -9.47 8.56
CA LEU A 146 -4.22 -9.04 8.61
C LEU A 146 -3.69 -9.07 10.05
N ALA A 147 -4.49 -8.59 11.02
CA ALA A 147 -4.11 -8.59 12.43
C ALA A 147 -3.89 -10.02 12.96
N ILE A 148 -4.77 -10.95 12.59
CA ILE A 148 -4.64 -12.36 13.04
C ILE A 148 -3.38 -13.00 12.43
N ILE A 149 -3.13 -12.78 11.14
CA ILE A 149 -1.92 -13.30 10.46
C ILE A 149 -0.66 -12.70 11.11
N LEU A 150 -0.67 -11.39 11.39
CA LEU A 150 0.45 -10.74 12.08
C LEU A 150 0.68 -11.36 13.46
N LEU A 151 -0.39 -11.61 14.22
CA LEU A 151 -0.27 -12.23 15.54
C LEU A 151 0.38 -13.62 15.45
N SER A 152 0.01 -14.42 14.46
CA SER A 152 0.61 -15.75 14.28
C SER A 152 2.12 -15.67 13.98
N VAL A 153 2.53 -14.69 13.14
CA VAL A 153 3.96 -14.46 12.84
C VAL A 153 4.69 -13.95 14.09
N LEU A 154 4.05 -13.06 14.87
CA LEU A 154 4.63 -12.51 16.11
C LEU A 154 4.81 -13.58 17.18
N LEU A 155 3.92 -14.57 17.24
CA LEU A 155 4.08 -15.72 18.17
C LEU A 155 5.34 -16.52 17.82
N MET A 156 5.63 -16.69 16.53
CA MET A 156 6.87 -17.36 16.09
C MET A 156 8.11 -16.50 16.40
N ASN A 157 7.97 -15.18 16.36
CA ASN A 157 9.06 -14.22 16.61
C ASN A 157 9.33 -14.02 18.10
N GLY A 158 8.28 -14.09 18.95
CA GLY A 158 8.36 -13.86 20.38
C GLY A 158 8.42 -12.40 20.80
N SER A 159 8.24 -11.44 19.87
CA SER A 159 8.26 -10.01 20.17
C SER A 159 7.44 -9.22 19.17
N TYR A 160 7.03 -7.99 19.56
CA TYR A 160 6.25 -7.08 18.70
C TYR A 160 7.13 -6.12 17.90
N SER A 161 8.45 -6.23 18.00
CA SER A 161 9.36 -5.32 17.31
C SER A 161 9.74 -5.88 15.94
N LEU A 162 9.73 -5.02 14.91
CA LEU A 162 10.09 -5.42 13.54
C LEU A 162 11.58 -5.77 13.39
N PRO A 163 12.51 -5.09 14.07
CA PRO A 163 13.93 -5.47 13.94
C PRO A 163 14.24 -6.89 14.42
N THR A 164 13.51 -7.42 15.40
CA THR A 164 13.74 -8.81 15.85
C THR A 164 13.34 -9.84 14.80
N LEU A 165 12.40 -9.50 13.90
CA LEU A 165 12.03 -10.39 12.78
C LEU A 165 13.19 -10.59 11.80
N ILE A 166 14.11 -9.64 11.71
CA ILE A 166 15.30 -9.79 10.88
C ILE A 166 16.25 -10.83 11.49
N THR A 167 16.45 -10.77 12.81
CA THR A 167 17.35 -11.71 13.50
C THR A 167 16.76 -13.13 13.56
N THR A 168 15.44 -13.27 13.76
CA THR A 168 14.80 -14.61 13.79
C THR A 168 14.86 -15.32 12.43
N GLN A 169 14.89 -14.56 11.34
CA GLN A 169 14.93 -15.11 9.99
C GLN A 169 16.35 -15.23 9.42
N GLU A 170 17.37 -15.12 10.27
CA GLU A 170 18.77 -15.21 9.83
C GLU A 170 19.08 -16.57 9.19
N TYR A 171 18.56 -17.66 9.76
CA TYR A 171 18.83 -19.03 9.30
C TYR A 171 17.74 -19.60 8.40
N MET A 172 16.49 -19.20 8.63
CA MET A 172 15.36 -19.76 7.88
C MET A 172 14.27 -18.70 7.69
N TRP A 173 13.82 -18.56 6.46
CA TRP A 173 12.72 -17.63 6.15
C TRP A 173 11.40 -18.18 6.71
N LEU A 174 10.60 -17.34 7.33
CA LEU A 174 9.31 -17.71 7.92
C LEU A 174 8.28 -18.16 6.87
N ILE A 175 8.51 -17.87 5.59
CA ILE A 175 7.62 -18.35 4.52
C ILE A 175 7.60 -19.87 4.43
N LEU A 176 8.70 -20.57 4.77
CA LEU A 176 8.79 -22.02 4.66
C LEU A 176 7.84 -22.75 5.62
N PRO A 177 7.88 -22.48 6.96
CA PRO A 177 6.94 -23.12 7.88
C PRO A 177 5.52 -22.56 7.80
N SER A 178 5.33 -21.35 7.33
CA SER A 178 4.02 -20.68 7.35
C SER A 178 3.54 -20.24 5.95
N TRP A 179 3.79 -21.09 4.93
CA TRP A 179 3.43 -20.73 3.56
C TRP A 179 1.92 -20.50 3.35
N PRO A 180 0.97 -21.20 4.02
CA PRO A 180 -0.44 -20.86 3.83
C PRO A 180 -0.80 -19.47 4.38
N LEU A 181 -0.20 -19.11 5.54
CA LEU A 181 -0.38 -17.79 6.12
C LEU A 181 0.21 -16.69 5.20
N ALA A 182 1.37 -16.96 4.59
CA ALA A 182 2.00 -16.02 3.66
C ALA A 182 1.14 -15.78 2.41
N MET A 183 0.49 -16.84 1.90
CA MET A 183 -0.42 -16.70 0.76
C MET A 183 -1.66 -15.88 1.11
N MET A 184 -2.28 -16.17 2.27
CA MET A 184 -3.43 -15.39 2.74
C MET A 184 -3.04 -13.94 3.05
N TRP A 185 -1.84 -13.73 3.60
CA TRP A 185 -1.29 -12.38 3.81
C TRP A 185 -1.17 -11.62 2.50
N PHE A 186 -0.59 -12.25 1.48
CA PHE A 186 -0.38 -11.62 0.17
C PHE A 186 -1.72 -11.19 -0.46
N ILE A 187 -2.76 -12.05 -0.38
CA ILE A 187 -4.09 -11.71 -0.91
C ILE A 187 -4.73 -10.60 -0.08
N SER A 188 -4.57 -10.62 1.25
CA SER A 188 -5.14 -9.59 2.12
C SER A 188 -4.44 -8.23 1.93
N THR A 189 -3.14 -8.20 1.61
CA THR A 189 -2.45 -6.94 1.30
C THR A 189 -2.92 -6.33 -0.02
N LEU A 190 -3.25 -7.16 -1.02
CA LEU A 190 -3.86 -6.68 -2.27
C LEU A 190 -5.21 -6.02 -2.00
N ALA A 191 -6.01 -6.61 -1.11
CA ALA A 191 -7.33 -6.07 -0.75
C ALA A 191 -7.21 -4.82 0.11
N GLU A 192 -6.23 -4.78 1.02
CA GLU A 192 -5.96 -3.61 1.88
C GLU A 192 -5.54 -2.40 1.05
N THR A 193 -4.73 -2.61 0.02
CA THR A 193 -4.28 -1.53 -0.87
C THR A 193 -5.28 -1.22 -1.98
N ASN A 194 -6.46 -1.84 -1.97
CA ASN A 194 -7.55 -1.62 -2.93
C ASN A 194 -7.09 -1.78 -4.38
N ARG A 195 -6.23 -2.77 -4.63
CA ARG A 195 -5.72 -3.03 -5.99
C ARG A 195 -6.45 -4.20 -6.65
N ALA A 196 -6.51 -4.17 -7.97
CA ALA A 196 -7.11 -5.26 -8.73
C ALA A 196 -6.44 -6.60 -8.33
N PRO A 197 -7.21 -7.67 -8.11
CA PRO A 197 -8.63 -7.85 -8.48
C PRO A 197 -9.66 -7.32 -7.47
N PHE A 198 -9.23 -6.68 -6.38
CA PHE A 198 -10.11 -6.21 -5.29
C PHE A 198 -10.32 -4.70 -5.32
N ASP A 199 -10.33 -4.11 -6.51
CA ASP A 199 -10.43 -2.67 -6.76
C ASP A 199 -11.90 -2.22 -6.77
N LEU A 200 -12.51 -2.19 -5.58
CA LEU A 200 -13.90 -1.75 -5.43
C LEU A 200 -14.01 -0.23 -5.18
N THR A 201 -12.90 0.40 -4.80
CA THR A 201 -12.83 1.84 -4.55
C THR A 201 -12.97 2.66 -5.83
N GLU A 202 -12.33 2.18 -6.91
CA GLU A 202 -12.26 2.87 -8.19
C GLU A 202 -13.03 2.15 -9.30
N GLY A 203 -13.97 1.26 -8.94
CA GLY A 203 -14.69 0.45 -9.91
C GLY A 203 -15.34 1.28 -11.03
N GLU A 204 -14.56 1.62 -12.07
CA GLU A 204 -15.00 2.48 -13.19
C GLU A 204 -16.33 2.01 -13.81
N SER A 205 -16.50 0.71 -13.90
CA SER A 205 -17.68 0.12 -14.50
C SER A 205 -18.95 0.29 -13.64
N GLU A 206 -18.80 0.58 -12.34
CA GLU A 206 -19.93 0.68 -11.40
C GLU A 206 -20.12 2.08 -10.82
N LEU A 207 -19.03 2.78 -10.54
CA LEU A 207 -19.03 4.02 -9.74
C LEU A 207 -18.31 5.20 -10.38
N VAL A 208 -17.93 5.09 -11.64
CA VAL A 208 -17.14 6.08 -12.41
C VAL A 208 -15.70 6.15 -11.92
N SER A 209 -15.42 6.74 -10.74
CA SER A 209 -14.09 6.65 -10.08
C SER A 209 -14.20 6.66 -8.56
N GLY A 210 -15.32 6.20 -8.04
CA GLY A 210 -15.51 5.95 -6.62
C GLY A 210 -15.35 7.18 -5.74
N PHE A 211 -14.58 7.06 -4.64
CA PHE A 211 -14.49 8.12 -3.62
C PHE A 211 -13.77 9.38 -4.12
N ASN A 212 -12.94 9.28 -5.15
CA ASN A 212 -12.14 10.40 -5.66
C ASN A 212 -12.76 11.10 -6.89
N VAL A 213 -14.04 10.84 -7.22
CA VAL A 213 -14.76 11.41 -8.37
C VAL A 213 -14.64 12.94 -8.43
N GLU A 214 -14.85 13.60 -7.29
CA GLU A 214 -14.90 15.05 -7.21
C GLU A 214 -13.52 15.71 -7.00
N TYR A 215 -12.48 14.90 -6.78
CA TYR A 215 -11.13 15.43 -6.53
C TYR A 215 -10.37 15.64 -7.82
N ALA A 216 -9.71 16.78 -7.97
CA ALA A 216 -8.92 17.12 -9.16
C ALA A 216 -7.64 17.85 -8.76
N GLY A 217 -6.64 17.84 -9.63
CA GLY A 217 -5.39 18.55 -9.43
C GLY A 217 -4.57 18.04 -8.25
N GLY A 218 -4.15 18.96 -7.36
CA GLY A 218 -3.30 18.66 -6.20
C GLY A 218 -3.88 17.60 -5.26
N PRO A 219 -5.12 17.79 -4.74
CA PRO A 219 -5.73 16.80 -3.83
C PRO A 219 -5.82 15.39 -4.42
N PHE A 220 -6.11 15.25 -5.70
CA PHE A 220 -6.08 13.96 -6.40
C PHE A 220 -4.67 13.36 -6.37
N ALA A 221 -3.64 14.20 -6.61
CA ALA A 221 -2.24 13.75 -6.57
C ALA A 221 -1.86 13.22 -5.18
N LEU A 222 -2.35 13.86 -4.10
CA LEU A 222 -2.06 13.42 -2.73
C LEU A 222 -2.63 12.02 -2.45
N PHE A 223 -3.87 11.75 -2.87
CA PHE A 223 -4.46 10.41 -2.74
C PHE A 223 -3.66 9.36 -3.51
N PHE A 224 -3.30 9.67 -4.76
CA PHE A 224 -2.52 8.77 -5.60
C PHE A 224 -1.16 8.46 -4.97
N LEU A 225 -0.47 9.48 -4.47
CA LEU A 225 0.81 9.29 -3.78
C LEU A 225 0.65 8.40 -2.54
N ALA A 226 -0.43 8.59 -1.78
CA ALA A 226 -0.71 7.79 -0.57
C ALA A 226 -0.96 6.33 -0.93
N GLU A 227 -1.77 6.06 -1.96
CA GLU A 227 -2.07 4.68 -2.40
C GLU A 227 -0.81 3.94 -2.84
N TYR A 228 0.01 4.58 -3.69
CA TYR A 228 1.23 3.96 -4.19
C TYR A 228 2.27 3.79 -3.08
N ALA A 229 2.32 4.73 -2.11
CA ALA A 229 3.19 4.60 -0.93
C ALA A 229 2.77 3.38 -0.08
N ASN A 230 1.46 3.17 0.07
CA ASN A 230 0.93 2.01 0.82
C ASN A 230 1.24 0.69 0.11
N ILE A 231 1.19 0.65 -1.24
CA ILE A 231 1.55 -0.56 -2.00
C ILE A 231 3.02 -0.94 -1.72
N ILE A 232 3.93 0.03 -1.83
CA ILE A 232 5.36 -0.24 -1.59
C ILE A 232 5.57 -0.64 -0.13
N MET A 233 4.89 0.04 0.80
CA MET A 233 5.00 -0.22 2.25
C MET A 233 4.54 -1.63 2.60
N MET A 234 3.38 -2.08 2.08
CA MET A 234 2.87 -3.44 2.31
C MET A 234 3.81 -4.51 1.73
N ASN A 235 4.39 -4.25 0.57
CA ASN A 235 5.39 -5.16 -0.02
C ASN A 235 6.68 -5.18 0.81
N ALA A 236 7.12 -4.03 1.32
CA ALA A 236 8.27 -3.94 2.22
C ALA A 236 8.00 -4.72 3.52
N LEU A 237 6.80 -4.57 4.08
CA LEU A 237 6.39 -5.29 5.28
C LEU A 237 6.35 -6.81 5.03
N THR A 238 5.86 -7.23 3.86
CA THR A 238 5.85 -8.65 3.45
C THR A 238 7.27 -9.23 3.42
N THR A 239 8.25 -8.46 2.91
CA THR A 239 9.64 -8.95 2.89
C THR A 239 10.18 -9.13 4.30
N ILE A 240 9.85 -8.23 5.23
CA ILE A 240 10.31 -8.31 6.63
C ILE A 240 9.64 -9.49 7.35
N LEU A 241 8.34 -9.70 7.12
CA LEU A 241 7.56 -10.73 7.83
C LEU A 241 7.91 -12.16 7.40
N PHE A 242 8.08 -12.41 6.11
CA PHE A 242 8.13 -13.77 5.56
C PHE A 242 9.40 -14.11 4.81
N LEU A 243 10.00 -13.16 4.09
CA LEU A 243 11.12 -13.46 3.19
C LEU A 243 12.49 -13.16 3.81
N GLY A 244 12.52 -12.49 4.95
CA GLY A 244 13.76 -12.10 5.62
C GLY A 244 14.74 -11.42 4.65
N ALA A 245 15.39 -10.37 5.03
CA ALA A 245 16.49 -9.82 4.26
C ALA A 245 17.80 -10.42 4.78
N TYR A 246 18.71 -10.69 3.85
CA TYR A 246 20.00 -11.29 4.20
C TYR A 246 20.76 -10.39 5.17
N ASN A 247 20.96 -10.84 6.39
CA ASN A 247 21.64 -10.08 7.43
C ASN A 247 23.06 -10.65 7.60
N SER A 248 24.03 -9.96 7.06
CA SER A 248 25.44 -10.34 7.16
C SER A 248 26.19 -9.27 7.95
N LEU A 249 26.84 -9.70 9.02
CA LEU A 249 27.69 -8.82 9.84
C LEU A 249 28.90 -8.31 9.06
N THR A 250 29.36 -9.10 8.09
CA THR A 250 30.55 -8.74 7.29
C THR A 250 30.23 -7.70 6.21
N ASN A 251 29.03 -7.78 5.61
CA ASN A 251 28.65 -6.90 4.49
C ASN A 251 27.24 -6.35 4.70
N PRO A 252 27.09 -5.30 5.51
CA PRO A 252 25.77 -4.73 5.81
C PRO A 252 25.06 -4.14 4.58
N GLU A 253 25.82 -3.73 3.55
CA GLU A 253 25.25 -3.20 2.30
C GLU A 253 24.42 -4.24 1.54
N LEU A 254 24.73 -5.54 1.71
CA LEU A 254 23.97 -6.62 1.09
C LEU A 254 22.53 -6.69 1.61
N TYR A 255 22.27 -6.24 2.84
CA TYR A 255 20.92 -6.17 3.37
C TYR A 255 20.03 -5.25 2.50
N SER A 256 20.49 -4.02 2.24
CA SER A 256 19.70 -3.03 1.51
C SER A 256 19.44 -3.48 0.06
N THR A 257 20.44 -4.06 -0.62
CA THR A 257 20.26 -4.54 -2.00
C THR A 257 19.32 -5.75 -2.05
N ASN A 258 19.47 -6.71 -1.12
CA ASN A 258 18.60 -7.88 -1.03
C ASN A 258 17.14 -7.47 -0.71
N PHE A 259 16.97 -6.56 0.24
CA PHE A 259 15.66 -6.01 0.60
C PHE A 259 15.00 -5.33 -0.61
N ALA A 260 15.75 -4.48 -1.31
CA ALA A 260 15.24 -3.76 -2.49
C ALA A 260 14.84 -4.71 -3.61
N THR A 261 15.64 -5.76 -3.89
CA THR A 261 15.31 -6.73 -4.95
C THR A 261 14.03 -7.51 -4.60
N LYS A 262 13.86 -7.90 -3.37
CA LYS A 262 12.61 -8.54 -2.92
C LYS A 262 11.40 -7.61 -2.99
N UNK A 263 11.44 -6.41 -2.70
CA UNK A 263 10.55 -5.52 -2.79
C UNK A 263 10.13 -5.40 -4.03
N LEU A 264 11.03 -5.30 -5.03
CA LEU A 264 10.75 -5.17 -6.46
C LEU A 264 9.99 -6.39 -7.00
N ILE A 265 10.43 -7.58 -6.67
CA ILE A 265 9.76 -8.82 -7.10
C ILE A 265 8.30 -8.84 -6.65
N LEU A 266 8.03 -8.43 -5.40
CA LEU A 266 6.66 -8.39 -4.88
C LEU A 266 5.81 -7.31 -5.57
N THR A 267 6.37 -6.14 -5.84
CA THR A 267 5.64 -5.10 -6.58
C THR A 267 5.35 -5.54 -8.02
N MET A 268 6.29 -6.26 -8.64
CA MET A 268 6.08 -6.85 -9.97
C MET A 268 4.95 -7.88 -9.93
N SER A 269 4.86 -8.70 -8.88
CA SER A 269 3.79 -9.69 -8.73
C SER A 269 2.41 -9.01 -8.57
N PHE A 270 2.33 -7.88 -7.85
CA PHE A 270 1.10 -7.07 -7.75
C PHE A 270 0.63 -6.62 -9.13
N LEU A 271 1.57 -6.13 -9.96
CA LEU A 271 1.26 -5.65 -11.32
C LEU A 271 0.87 -6.81 -12.24
N TRP A 272 1.51 -7.98 -12.06
CA TRP A 272 1.19 -9.20 -12.83
C TRP A 272 -0.25 -9.65 -12.53
N ILE A 273 -0.61 -9.69 -11.25
CA ILE A 273 -1.97 -10.07 -10.82
C ILE A 273 -3.00 -9.10 -11.41
N ARG A 274 -2.71 -7.79 -11.39
CA ARG A 274 -3.59 -6.77 -11.98
C ARG A 274 -3.85 -7.03 -13.47
N ALA A 275 -2.82 -7.51 -14.20
CA ALA A 275 -2.94 -7.78 -15.63
C ALA A 275 -3.68 -9.08 -15.94
N SER A 276 -3.65 -10.08 -15.02
CA SER A 276 -4.10 -11.44 -15.32
C SER A 276 -5.51 -11.76 -14.80
N TYR A 277 -5.93 -11.15 -13.68
CA TYR A 277 -7.19 -11.51 -13.03
C TYR A 277 -8.27 -10.47 -13.27
N PRO A 278 -9.53 -10.93 -13.50
CA PRO A 278 -10.67 -10.01 -13.56
C PRO A 278 -11.03 -9.49 -12.17
N ARG A 279 -11.82 -8.41 -12.12
CA ARG A 279 -12.26 -7.80 -10.86
C ARG A 279 -13.30 -8.67 -10.16
N PHE A 280 -13.17 -8.79 -8.84
CA PHE A 280 -14.15 -9.47 -8.00
C PHE A 280 -15.32 -8.54 -7.69
N ARG A 281 -16.50 -9.14 -7.56
CA ARG A 281 -17.69 -8.43 -7.10
C ARG A 281 -17.65 -8.32 -5.58
N TYR A 282 -18.24 -7.26 -5.01
CA TYR A 282 -18.26 -6.98 -3.57
C TYR A 282 -18.71 -8.18 -2.75
N ASP A 283 -19.84 -8.83 -3.16
CA ASP A 283 -20.40 -9.99 -2.46
C ASP A 283 -19.39 -11.14 -2.38
N GLN A 284 -18.74 -11.45 -3.50
CA GLN A 284 -17.75 -12.53 -3.61
C GLN A 284 -16.54 -12.27 -2.72
N LEU A 285 -16.09 -11.01 -2.69
CA LEU A 285 -14.94 -10.59 -1.89
C LEU A 285 -15.24 -10.76 -0.40
N MET A 286 -16.41 -10.30 0.06
CA MET A 286 -16.80 -10.42 1.47
C MET A 286 -17.01 -11.88 1.89
N HIS A 287 -17.57 -12.70 1.01
CA HIS A 287 -17.70 -14.15 1.27
C HIS A 287 -16.35 -14.85 1.38
N LEU A 288 -15.40 -14.52 0.50
CA LEU A 288 -14.05 -15.08 0.51
C LEU A 288 -13.36 -14.78 1.86
N LEU A 289 -13.52 -13.57 2.37
CA LEU A 289 -12.90 -13.19 3.64
C LEU A 289 -13.59 -13.89 4.82
N TRP A 290 -14.88 -13.65 5.00
CA TRP A 290 -15.60 -14.07 6.21
C TRP A 290 -15.81 -15.57 6.29
N LYS A 291 -16.02 -16.26 5.16
CA LYS A 291 -16.29 -17.71 5.13
C LYS A 291 -15.03 -18.56 4.97
N ASN A 292 -14.00 -18.04 4.29
CA ASN A 292 -12.80 -18.83 3.99
C ASN A 292 -11.57 -18.35 4.77
N PHE A 293 -11.14 -17.08 4.60
CA PHE A 293 -9.88 -16.62 5.15
C PHE A 293 -9.89 -16.54 6.67
N LEU A 294 -10.94 -15.94 7.25
CA LEU A 294 -10.99 -15.74 8.70
C LEU A 294 -10.99 -17.07 9.47
N PRO A 295 -11.83 -18.07 9.12
CA PRO A 295 -11.74 -19.37 9.82
C PRO A 295 -10.39 -20.06 9.63
N MET A 296 -9.79 -19.99 8.41
CA MET A 296 -8.51 -20.62 8.14
C MET A 296 -7.37 -19.95 8.93
N THR A 297 -7.35 -18.61 9.01
CA THR A 297 -6.33 -17.88 9.76
C THR A 297 -6.43 -18.18 11.27
N LEU A 298 -7.65 -18.25 11.79
CA LEU A 298 -7.88 -18.61 13.20
C LEU A 298 -7.43 -20.05 13.51
N ALA A 299 -7.62 -20.97 12.55
CA ALA A 299 -7.20 -22.36 12.73
C ALA A 299 -5.69 -22.52 12.67
N LEU A 300 -5.00 -21.63 11.92
CA LEU A 300 -3.54 -21.68 11.75
C LEU A 300 -2.79 -20.89 12.82
N CYS A 301 -3.46 -20.00 13.55
CA CYS A 301 -2.91 -19.23 14.65
C CYS A 301 -2.91 -20.03 15.95
#